data_315a6f0d9db95207aab7ed84662c9c9d
#
_entry.id   315a6f0d9db95207aab7ed84662c9c9d
#
_cell.length_a   1.000
_cell.length_b   1.000
_cell.length_c   1.000
_cell.angle_alpha   90.00
_cell.angle_beta   90.00
_cell.angle_gamma   90.00
#
_symmetry.space_group_name_H-M   'P 1'
#
loop_
_entity.id
_entity.type
_entity.pdbx_description
1 polymer ?
#
loop_
_entity_poly.entity_id
_entity_poly.type
_entity_poly.pdbx_seq_one_letter_code
_entity_poly.pdbx_strand_id
1 'polypeptide(L)'
;MEVILINIIVTGGAGFIGSNFIFYMLAKHHGYRIICLDKLTYAGNLSTLKPAMDKPNFRFVQADICDREALDRLFEEEHPDIVVNFAAESHVDRSIENPEIFLQTNILGAATLMDACRKYGIRRYHQISTDEVYGDLTLSAEARPFTEKALIRPSSPYSSSKASADLLVMAYHRTYGLPVSISRCSNNYGTYQFPEKLIPLMIVNALSDKPLPVYGEGLNVRDWLYVEDHCKAIDLIIHKGRVGEVYNIGCNNEMRNIDIVKLICKELGKPESLITYVTDRKGHDMRYAIDPTKIHNELGWLPKTKFADGIKKTIKWYLENQKWWQDIINGEYQHYYEKMYGNR
;
A
#
# COMPACT_ATOMS: atom_id res chain seq x y z
N MET A 1 13.40 -30.27 -18.45
CA MET A 1 12.91 -29.69 -17.19
C MET A 1 11.68 -28.87 -17.56
N GLU A 2 10.50 -29.37 -17.21
CA GLU A 2 9.30 -28.55 -17.31
C GLU A 2 9.48 -27.30 -16.44
N VAL A 3 9.38 -26.15 -17.08
CA VAL A 3 9.33 -24.87 -16.33
C VAL A 3 7.98 -24.84 -15.64
N ILE A 4 7.97 -25.08 -14.32
CA ILE A 4 6.74 -24.92 -13.54
C ILE A 4 6.37 -23.44 -13.61
N LEU A 5 5.38 -23.12 -14.41
CA LEU A 5 4.84 -21.77 -14.53
C LEU A 5 3.94 -21.52 -13.31
N ILE A 6 4.34 -20.63 -12.42
CA ILE A 6 3.49 -20.20 -11.29
C ILE A 6 2.66 -19.00 -11.75
N ASN A 7 1.34 -19.12 -11.64
CA ASN A 7 0.39 -18.06 -11.98
C ASN A 7 0.00 -17.27 -10.73
N ILE A 8 0.27 -15.96 -10.73
CA ILE A 8 -0.03 -15.08 -9.60
C ILE A 8 -1.03 -14.02 -10.03
N ILE A 9 -2.18 -13.97 -9.36
CA ILE A 9 -3.07 -12.81 -9.44
C ILE A 9 -2.63 -11.75 -8.44
N VAL A 10 -2.40 -10.54 -8.92
CA VAL A 10 -2.11 -9.34 -8.14
C VAL A 10 -3.28 -8.38 -8.30
N THR A 11 -4.12 -8.24 -7.26
CA THR A 11 -5.23 -7.29 -7.30
C THR A 11 -4.76 -5.91 -6.87
N GLY A 12 -5.37 -4.84 -7.38
CA GLY A 12 -4.91 -3.47 -7.10
C GLY A 12 -3.52 -3.19 -7.69
N GLY A 13 -3.14 -3.92 -8.75
CA GLY A 13 -1.81 -3.86 -9.33
C GLY A 13 -1.52 -2.62 -10.17
N ALA A 14 -2.53 -1.82 -10.54
CA ALA A 14 -2.34 -0.52 -11.18
C ALA A 14 -2.12 0.62 -10.16
N GLY A 15 -2.22 0.33 -8.87
CA GLY A 15 -1.90 1.23 -7.75
C GLY A 15 -0.40 1.25 -7.42
N PHE A 16 -0.04 2.05 -6.41
CA PHE A 16 1.34 2.32 -6.01
C PHE A 16 2.14 1.06 -5.64
N ILE A 17 1.74 0.36 -4.57
CA ILE A 17 2.53 -0.78 -4.05
C ILE A 17 2.38 -1.97 -5.00
N GLY A 18 1.15 -2.21 -5.52
CA GLY A 18 0.88 -3.32 -6.43
C GLY A 18 1.69 -3.28 -7.71
N SER A 19 1.86 -2.10 -8.34
CA SER A 19 2.68 -1.96 -9.56
C SER A 19 4.17 -2.21 -9.29
N ASN A 20 4.70 -1.65 -8.21
CA ASN A 20 6.08 -1.93 -7.79
C ASN A 20 6.31 -3.42 -7.52
N PHE A 21 5.33 -4.10 -6.89
CA PHE A 21 5.39 -5.54 -6.67
C PHE A 21 5.38 -6.32 -7.98
N ILE A 22 4.51 -5.95 -8.94
CA ILE A 22 4.49 -6.55 -10.28
C ILE A 22 5.84 -6.41 -10.97
N PHE A 23 6.42 -5.20 -10.99
CA PHE A 23 7.72 -4.96 -11.63
C PHE A 23 8.84 -5.79 -10.97
N TYR A 24 8.84 -5.83 -9.63
CA TYR A 24 9.80 -6.63 -8.87
C TYR A 24 9.67 -8.13 -9.18
N MET A 25 8.44 -8.67 -9.20
CA MET A 25 8.21 -10.09 -9.48
C MET A 25 8.58 -10.47 -10.90
N LEU A 26 8.22 -9.66 -11.90
CA LEU A 26 8.59 -9.88 -13.30
C LEU A 26 10.10 -9.80 -13.55
N ALA A 27 10.82 -8.98 -12.78
CA ALA A 27 12.27 -8.87 -12.88
C ALA A 27 13.00 -10.05 -12.20
N LYS A 28 12.43 -10.58 -11.12
CA LYS A 28 13.08 -11.61 -10.29
C LYS A 28 12.72 -13.04 -10.67
N HIS A 29 11.48 -13.28 -11.07
CA HIS A 29 10.92 -14.62 -11.28
C HIS A 29 10.52 -14.83 -12.74
N HIS A 30 11.49 -15.18 -13.60
CA HIS A 30 11.26 -15.34 -15.05
C HIS A 30 10.29 -16.48 -15.41
N GLY A 31 10.09 -17.46 -14.53
CA GLY A 31 9.14 -18.56 -14.71
C GLY A 31 7.72 -18.28 -14.17
N TYR A 32 7.43 -17.03 -13.77
CA TYR A 32 6.13 -16.67 -13.23
C TYR A 32 5.30 -15.90 -14.25
N ARG A 33 4.00 -16.20 -14.31
CA ARG A 33 3.01 -15.40 -15.02
C ARG A 33 2.28 -14.51 -14.01
N ILE A 34 2.24 -13.22 -14.26
CA ILE A 34 1.60 -12.23 -13.40
C ILE A 34 0.33 -11.72 -14.06
N ILE A 35 -0.79 -11.92 -13.42
CA ILE A 35 -2.10 -11.41 -13.82
C ILE A 35 -2.45 -10.25 -12.90
N CYS A 36 -2.47 -9.04 -13.44
CA CYS A 36 -2.88 -7.83 -12.73
C CYS A 36 -4.38 -7.65 -12.86
N LEU A 37 -5.11 -7.69 -11.75
CA LEU A 37 -6.53 -7.36 -11.70
C LEU A 37 -6.70 -6.00 -11.01
N ASP A 38 -7.30 -5.03 -11.69
CA ASP A 38 -7.55 -3.70 -11.13
C ASP A 38 -8.85 -3.11 -11.70
N LYS A 39 -9.62 -2.44 -10.85
CA LYS A 39 -10.86 -1.76 -11.25
C LYS A 39 -10.59 -0.44 -11.96
N LEU A 40 -9.39 0.14 -11.80
CA LEU A 40 -9.00 1.46 -12.26
C LEU A 40 -9.86 2.57 -11.63
N THR A 41 -9.91 2.61 -10.30
CA THR A 41 -10.46 3.74 -9.55
C THR A 41 -9.47 4.91 -9.58
N TYR A 42 -9.73 5.97 -8.81
CA TYR A 42 -8.92 7.20 -8.82
C TYR A 42 -7.40 7.00 -8.61
N ALA A 43 -7.00 5.99 -7.84
CA ALA A 43 -5.58 5.70 -7.55
C ALA A 43 -4.98 4.60 -8.43
N GLY A 44 -5.80 3.87 -9.19
CA GLY A 44 -5.38 2.87 -10.17
C GLY A 44 -5.18 3.50 -11.55
N ASN A 45 -3.96 3.49 -12.06
CA ASN A 45 -3.65 4.14 -13.32
C ASN A 45 -2.96 3.18 -14.29
N LEU A 46 -3.58 2.94 -15.46
CA LEU A 46 -3.04 2.03 -16.45
C LEU A 46 -1.68 2.48 -17.01
N SER A 47 -1.42 3.80 -17.03
CA SER A 47 -0.12 4.33 -17.45
C SER A 47 1.03 3.90 -16.54
N THR A 48 0.73 3.58 -15.27
CA THR A 48 1.69 3.04 -14.30
C THR A 48 2.22 1.67 -14.75
N LEU A 49 1.36 0.85 -15.36
CA LEU A 49 1.71 -0.51 -15.79
C LEU A 49 2.42 -0.56 -17.16
N LYS A 50 2.59 0.56 -17.83
CA LYS A 50 3.24 0.63 -19.15
C LYS A 50 4.54 -0.17 -19.25
N PRO A 51 5.46 -0.19 -18.24
CA PRO A 51 6.68 -0.99 -18.31
C PRO A 51 6.46 -2.52 -18.32
N ALA A 52 5.26 -2.98 -17.95
CA ALA A 52 4.91 -4.40 -17.91
C ALA A 52 4.05 -4.86 -19.10
N MET A 53 3.35 -3.94 -19.78
CA MET A 53 2.31 -4.27 -20.78
C MET A 53 2.81 -5.13 -21.92
N ASP A 54 4.07 -4.95 -22.37
CA ASP A 54 4.65 -5.69 -23.50
C ASP A 54 5.36 -6.99 -23.07
N LYS A 55 5.34 -7.34 -21.78
CA LYS A 55 5.98 -8.57 -21.30
C LYS A 55 5.09 -9.79 -21.58
N PRO A 56 5.62 -10.89 -22.16
CA PRO A 56 4.81 -12.06 -22.54
C PRO A 56 4.21 -12.80 -21.34
N ASN A 57 4.79 -12.62 -20.16
CA ASN A 57 4.34 -13.23 -18.90
C ASN A 57 3.55 -12.28 -18.01
N PHE A 58 3.02 -11.19 -18.58
CA PHE A 58 2.14 -10.24 -17.90
C PHE A 58 0.80 -10.15 -18.62
N ARG A 59 -0.29 -10.07 -17.85
CA ARG A 59 -1.64 -9.81 -18.35
C ARG A 59 -2.33 -8.80 -17.44
N PHE A 60 -2.98 -7.80 -18.02
CA PHE A 60 -3.88 -6.88 -17.33
C PHE A 60 -5.33 -7.30 -17.54
N VAL A 61 -6.12 -7.28 -16.46
CA VAL A 61 -7.56 -7.54 -16.47
C VAL A 61 -8.25 -6.43 -15.69
N GLN A 62 -9.15 -5.70 -16.34
CA GLN A 62 -9.95 -4.69 -15.66
C GLN A 62 -11.19 -5.36 -15.05
N ALA A 63 -11.24 -5.48 -13.73
CA ALA A 63 -12.38 -6.02 -13.00
C ALA A 63 -12.41 -5.54 -11.54
N ASP A 64 -13.58 -5.62 -10.92
CA ASP A 64 -13.78 -5.34 -9.50
C ASP A 64 -13.63 -6.66 -8.69
N ILE A 65 -12.91 -6.62 -7.58
CA ILE A 65 -12.83 -7.77 -6.65
C ILE A 65 -14.17 -8.12 -6.00
N CYS A 66 -15.16 -7.23 -6.09
CA CYS A 66 -16.54 -7.49 -5.65
C CYS A 66 -17.37 -8.24 -6.70
N ASP A 67 -16.91 -8.35 -7.94
CA ASP A 67 -17.62 -9.01 -9.04
C ASP A 67 -17.30 -10.52 -9.07
N ARG A 68 -18.21 -11.31 -8.49
CA ARG A 68 -18.07 -12.79 -8.41
C ARG A 68 -17.95 -13.45 -9.77
N GLU A 69 -18.74 -13.01 -10.76
CA GLU A 69 -18.74 -13.62 -12.08
C GLU A 69 -17.44 -13.31 -12.82
N ALA A 70 -16.92 -12.08 -12.70
CA ALA A 70 -15.64 -11.70 -13.28
C ALA A 70 -14.48 -12.50 -12.64
N LEU A 71 -14.52 -12.68 -11.30
CA LEU A 71 -13.52 -13.50 -10.61
C LEU A 71 -13.61 -14.97 -11.02
N ASP A 72 -14.81 -15.54 -11.10
CA ASP A 72 -14.98 -16.93 -11.52
C ASP A 72 -14.41 -17.16 -12.91
N ARG A 73 -14.76 -16.32 -13.89
CA ARG A 73 -14.18 -16.40 -15.25
C ARG A 73 -12.66 -16.30 -15.25
N LEU A 74 -12.10 -15.35 -14.47
CA LEU A 74 -10.67 -15.14 -14.40
C LEU A 74 -9.95 -16.36 -13.80
N PHE A 75 -10.47 -16.93 -12.71
CA PHE A 75 -9.86 -18.09 -12.05
C PHE A 75 -9.96 -19.36 -12.90
N GLU A 76 -11.06 -19.53 -13.64
CA GLU A 76 -11.23 -20.63 -14.60
C GLU A 76 -10.26 -20.52 -15.78
N GLU A 77 -9.97 -19.31 -16.24
CA GLU A 77 -9.08 -19.08 -17.38
C GLU A 77 -7.60 -19.16 -16.98
N GLU A 78 -7.20 -18.54 -15.87
CA GLU A 78 -5.80 -18.37 -15.51
C GLU A 78 -5.26 -19.42 -14.52
N HIS A 79 -6.13 -20.21 -13.87
CA HIS A 79 -5.74 -21.22 -12.90
C HIS A 79 -4.65 -20.74 -11.91
N PRO A 80 -4.93 -19.69 -11.11
CA PRO A 80 -3.90 -19.08 -10.27
C PRO A 80 -3.43 -20.02 -9.16
N ASP A 81 -2.12 -19.99 -8.88
CA ASP A 81 -1.53 -20.65 -7.72
C ASP A 81 -1.55 -19.76 -6.48
N ILE A 82 -1.32 -18.46 -6.68
CA ILE A 82 -1.16 -17.47 -5.62
C ILE A 82 -2.02 -16.25 -5.93
N VAL A 83 -2.66 -15.70 -4.90
CA VAL A 83 -3.37 -14.42 -4.96
C VAL A 83 -2.76 -13.47 -3.94
N VAL A 84 -2.33 -12.28 -4.40
CA VAL A 84 -1.84 -11.20 -3.54
C VAL A 84 -2.80 -10.02 -3.64
N ASN A 85 -3.50 -9.73 -2.54
CA ASN A 85 -4.55 -8.72 -2.51
C ASN A 85 -4.02 -7.35 -2.06
N PHE A 86 -3.72 -6.47 -3.03
CA PHE A 86 -3.45 -5.05 -2.79
C PHE A 86 -4.69 -4.18 -2.99
N ALA A 87 -5.74 -4.69 -3.64
CA ALA A 87 -6.94 -3.92 -3.93
C ALA A 87 -7.59 -3.42 -2.62
N ALA A 88 -7.66 -2.10 -2.49
CA ALA A 88 -8.26 -1.44 -1.35
C ALA A 88 -8.52 0.04 -1.65
N GLU A 89 -9.58 0.58 -1.06
CA GLU A 89 -9.67 2.01 -0.81
C GLU A 89 -8.71 2.34 0.35
N SER A 90 -7.84 3.37 0.20
CA SER A 90 -6.69 3.55 1.09
C SER A 90 -6.45 4.97 1.61
N HIS A 91 -7.31 5.94 1.28
CA HIS A 91 -7.13 7.31 1.72
C HIS A 91 -8.01 7.61 2.95
N VAL A 92 -7.37 7.91 4.09
CA VAL A 92 -8.07 8.11 5.37
C VAL A 92 -9.11 9.24 5.28
N ASP A 93 -8.75 10.41 4.70
CA ASP A 93 -9.69 11.53 4.59
C ASP A 93 -10.93 11.17 3.76
N ARG A 94 -10.75 10.43 2.65
CA ARG A 94 -11.88 9.90 1.86
C ARG A 94 -12.74 8.93 2.67
N SER A 95 -12.14 8.14 3.58
CA SER A 95 -12.90 7.22 4.44
C SER A 95 -13.77 7.94 5.47
N ILE A 96 -13.36 9.14 5.89
CA ILE A 96 -14.15 9.99 6.80
C ILE A 96 -15.34 10.60 6.06
N GLU A 97 -15.16 10.96 4.79
CA GLU A 97 -16.24 11.53 3.95
C GLU A 97 -17.23 10.48 3.45
N ASN A 98 -16.72 9.32 3.00
CA ASN A 98 -17.53 8.24 2.43
C ASN A 98 -17.02 6.87 2.92
N PRO A 99 -17.41 6.43 4.12
CA PRO A 99 -16.95 5.14 4.66
C PRO A 99 -17.49 3.92 3.90
N GLU A 100 -18.64 4.02 3.25
CA GLU A 100 -19.34 2.89 2.63
C GLU A 100 -18.49 2.20 1.57
N ILE A 101 -17.81 2.96 0.70
CA ILE A 101 -16.98 2.38 -0.36
C ILE A 101 -15.79 1.59 0.22
N PHE A 102 -15.29 1.97 1.42
CA PHE A 102 -14.25 1.24 2.13
C PHE A 102 -14.75 -0.11 2.66
N LEU A 103 -15.99 -0.15 3.18
CA LEU A 103 -16.63 -1.40 3.62
C LEU A 103 -16.85 -2.32 2.41
N GLN A 104 -17.36 -1.77 1.32
CA GLN A 104 -17.62 -2.52 0.09
C GLN A 104 -16.33 -3.13 -0.48
N THR A 105 -15.31 -2.33 -0.70
CA THR A 105 -14.06 -2.78 -1.33
C THR A 105 -13.21 -3.61 -0.37
N ASN A 106 -12.92 -3.07 0.82
CA ASN A 106 -11.91 -3.68 1.69
C ASN A 106 -12.43 -4.91 2.44
N ILE A 107 -13.73 -4.98 2.73
CA ILE A 107 -14.33 -6.09 3.48
C ILE A 107 -15.04 -7.06 2.54
N LEU A 108 -16.09 -6.60 1.85
CA LEU A 108 -16.88 -7.46 0.98
C LEU A 108 -16.10 -7.93 -0.25
N GLY A 109 -15.31 -7.03 -0.86
CA GLY A 109 -14.43 -7.39 -1.97
C GLY A 109 -13.38 -8.43 -1.57
N ALA A 110 -12.72 -8.25 -0.40
CA ALA A 110 -11.78 -9.24 0.10
C ALA A 110 -12.45 -10.60 0.38
N ALA A 111 -13.67 -10.60 0.95
CA ALA A 111 -14.44 -11.84 1.17
C ALA A 111 -14.80 -12.52 -0.17
N THR A 112 -15.26 -11.77 -1.16
CA THR A 112 -15.59 -12.29 -2.49
C THR A 112 -14.36 -12.90 -3.18
N LEU A 113 -13.20 -12.26 -3.07
CA LEU A 113 -11.94 -12.77 -3.60
C LEU A 113 -11.51 -14.06 -2.87
N MET A 114 -11.67 -14.13 -1.54
CA MET A 114 -11.36 -15.35 -0.77
C MET A 114 -12.32 -16.50 -1.08
N ASP A 115 -13.60 -16.21 -1.38
CA ASP A 115 -14.55 -17.23 -1.84
C ASP A 115 -14.09 -17.87 -3.16
N ALA A 116 -13.63 -17.05 -4.12
CA ALA A 116 -13.04 -17.56 -5.36
C ALA A 116 -11.76 -18.38 -5.06
N CYS A 117 -10.87 -17.88 -4.22
CA CYS A 117 -9.67 -18.59 -3.79
C CYS A 117 -9.98 -19.98 -3.21
N ARG A 118 -11.02 -20.07 -2.39
CA ARG A 118 -11.48 -21.35 -1.80
C ARG A 118 -12.07 -22.27 -2.85
N LYS A 119 -12.94 -21.74 -3.73
CA LYS A 119 -13.62 -22.51 -4.80
C LYS A 119 -12.62 -23.17 -5.73
N TYR A 120 -11.56 -22.44 -6.10
CA TYR A 120 -10.54 -22.90 -7.07
C TYR A 120 -9.29 -23.51 -6.41
N GLY A 121 -9.25 -23.61 -5.08
CA GLY A 121 -8.22 -24.37 -4.35
C GLY A 121 -6.81 -23.81 -4.49
N ILE A 122 -6.63 -22.46 -4.41
CA ILE A 122 -5.34 -21.81 -4.54
C ILE A 122 -4.34 -22.25 -3.45
N ARG A 123 -3.04 -22.17 -3.76
CA ARG A 123 -1.95 -22.58 -2.87
C ARG A 123 -1.61 -21.53 -1.81
N ARG A 124 -1.88 -20.23 -2.08
CA ARG A 124 -1.62 -19.14 -1.15
C ARG A 124 -2.49 -17.92 -1.44
N TYR A 125 -3.16 -17.40 -0.42
CA TYR A 125 -3.75 -16.06 -0.40
C TYR A 125 -2.93 -15.16 0.52
N HIS A 126 -2.51 -14.01 0.04
CA HIS A 126 -1.79 -13.02 0.84
C HIS A 126 -2.55 -11.70 0.88
N GLN A 127 -2.89 -11.24 2.08
CA GLN A 127 -3.56 -9.96 2.33
C GLN A 127 -2.54 -8.88 2.66
N ILE A 128 -2.54 -7.80 1.91
CA ILE A 128 -1.80 -6.59 2.27
C ILE A 128 -2.65 -5.76 3.22
N SER A 129 -2.13 -5.50 4.41
CA SER A 129 -2.75 -4.71 5.48
C SER A 129 -1.82 -3.56 5.91
N THR A 130 -2.15 -2.89 7.00
CA THR A 130 -1.48 -1.68 7.47
C THR A 130 -1.25 -1.76 8.98
N ASP A 131 -0.24 -1.06 9.47
CA ASP A 131 0.01 -0.84 10.89
C ASP A 131 -1.09 -0.02 11.58
N GLU A 132 -1.84 0.78 10.81
CA GLU A 132 -2.96 1.58 11.31
C GLU A 132 -4.07 0.75 12.00
N VAL A 133 -4.11 -0.57 11.76
CA VAL A 133 -5.05 -1.47 12.45
C VAL A 133 -4.81 -1.58 13.96
N TYR A 134 -3.58 -1.30 14.40
CA TYR A 134 -3.23 -1.31 15.83
C TYR A 134 -3.69 -0.05 16.57
N GLY A 135 -3.94 1.05 15.85
CA GLY A 135 -4.33 2.34 16.40
C GLY A 135 -3.15 3.18 16.86
N ASP A 136 -3.44 4.20 17.66
CA ASP A 136 -2.49 5.21 18.09
C ASP A 136 -1.49 4.68 19.13
N LEU A 137 -0.24 5.06 18.94
CA LEU A 137 0.82 4.82 19.92
C LEU A 137 1.27 6.17 20.51
N THR A 138 1.41 6.21 21.83
CA THR A 138 1.83 7.44 22.51
C THR A 138 3.29 7.81 22.18
N LEU A 139 3.62 9.10 22.30
CA LEU A 139 5.00 9.61 22.15
C LEU A 139 5.89 9.32 23.38
N SER A 140 5.36 8.65 24.41
CA SER A 140 6.15 8.27 25.57
C SER A 140 7.36 7.42 25.18
N ALA A 141 8.50 7.67 25.79
CA ALA A 141 9.72 6.87 25.62
C ALA A 141 9.54 5.40 26.08
N GLU A 142 8.53 5.13 26.91
CA GLU A 142 8.19 3.79 27.38
C GLU A 142 7.31 3.00 26.41
N ALA A 143 6.67 3.69 25.44
CA ALA A 143 5.80 3.05 24.46
C ALA A 143 6.61 2.17 23.52
N ARG A 144 6.26 0.89 23.47
CA ARG A 144 6.90 -0.11 22.62
C ARG A 144 6.18 -0.23 21.28
N PRO A 145 6.89 -0.41 20.16
CA PRO A 145 6.28 -0.72 18.87
C PRO A 145 5.34 -1.93 18.95
N PHE A 146 4.25 -1.91 18.19
CA PHE A 146 3.28 -2.99 18.17
C PHE A 146 3.85 -4.26 17.55
N THR A 147 3.76 -5.37 18.26
CA THR A 147 4.00 -6.71 17.70
C THR A 147 2.72 -7.23 17.05
N GLU A 148 2.81 -8.33 16.28
CA GLU A 148 1.66 -8.99 15.65
C GLU A 148 0.61 -9.50 16.65
N LYS A 149 0.97 -9.60 17.94
CA LYS A 149 0.09 -10.01 19.03
C LYS A 149 -0.65 -8.86 19.69
N ALA A 150 -0.35 -7.62 19.31
CA ALA A 150 -1.00 -6.44 19.87
C ALA A 150 -2.49 -6.43 19.52
N LEU A 151 -3.29 -5.82 20.39
CA LEU A 151 -4.73 -5.65 20.16
C LEU A 151 -4.98 -4.74 18.97
N ILE A 152 -5.98 -5.08 18.18
CA ILE A 152 -6.47 -4.29 17.06
C ILE A 152 -7.40 -3.20 17.62
N ARG A 153 -7.05 -1.91 17.40
CA ARG A 153 -7.79 -0.73 17.90
C ARG A 153 -7.78 0.42 16.89
N PRO A 154 -8.33 0.21 15.67
CA PRO A 154 -8.27 1.20 14.60
C PRO A 154 -9.02 2.48 14.95
N SER A 155 -8.50 3.64 14.50
CA SER A 155 -9.02 4.99 14.81
C SER A 155 -9.82 5.62 13.67
N SER A 156 -9.79 5.06 12.46
CA SER A 156 -10.47 5.60 11.29
C SER A 156 -11.36 4.56 10.58
N PRO A 157 -12.35 4.99 9.75
CA PRO A 157 -13.11 4.05 8.93
C PRO A 157 -12.22 3.21 7.99
N TYR A 158 -11.16 3.80 7.43
CA TYR A 158 -10.17 3.07 6.64
C TYR A 158 -9.49 1.98 7.47
N SER A 159 -8.85 2.32 8.59
CA SER A 159 -8.14 1.34 9.41
C SER A 159 -9.08 0.28 9.99
N SER A 160 -10.33 0.65 10.31
CA SER A 160 -11.37 -0.30 10.72
C SER A 160 -11.74 -1.27 9.60
N SER A 161 -11.84 -0.81 8.37
CA SER A 161 -12.13 -1.69 7.22
C SER A 161 -10.99 -2.68 6.95
N LYS A 162 -9.73 -2.23 7.10
CA LYS A 162 -8.54 -3.10 6.98
C LYS A 162 -8.45 -4.12 8.11
N ALA A 163 -8.73 -3.70 9.35
CA ALA A 163 -8.81 -4.59 10.50
C ALA A 163 -9.89 -5.66 10.33
N SER A 164 -11.06 -5.28 9.81
CA SER A 164 -12.15 -6.21 9.51
C SER A 164 -11.75 -7.23 8.45
N ALA A 165 -11.06 -6.79 7.39
CA ALA A 165 -10.50 -7.69 6.38
C ALA A 165 -9.51 -8.69 7.01
N ASP A 166 -8.59 -8.23 7.85
CA ASP A 166 -7.63 -9.11 8.56
C ASP A 166 -8.34 -10.19 9.38
N LEU A 167 -9.38 -9.80 10.12
CA LEU A 167 -10.18 -10.73 10.92
C LEU A 167 -10.90 -11.77 10.05
N LEU A 168 -11.45 -11.34 8.89
CA LEU A 168 -12.08 -12.25 7.94
C LEU A 168 -11.06 -13.22 7.32
N VAL A 169 -9.88 -12.75 6.92
CA VAL A 169 -8.81 -13.60 6.39
C VAL A 169 -8.45 -14.70 7.39
N MET A 170 -8.29 -14.36 8.67
CA MET A 170 -8.00 -15.34 9.72
C MET A 170 -9.18 -16.29 9.99
N ALA A 171 -10.43 -15.80 9.88
CA ALA A 171 -11.62 -16.62 9.99
C ALA A 171 -11.72 -17.64 8.83
N TYR A 172 -11.43 -17.21 7.60
CA TYR A 172 -11.40 -18.12 6.43
C TYR A 172 -10.34 -19.22 6.59
N HIS A 173 -9.18 -18.87 7.14
CA HIS A 173 -8.17 -19.87 7.48
C HIS A 173 -8.68 -20.89 8.49
N ARG A 174 -9.24 -20.43 9.61
CA ARG A 174 -9.71 -21.31 10.70
C ARG A 174 -10.92 -22.16 10.32
N THR A 175 -11.86 -21.57 9.56
CA THR A 175 -13.13 -22.21 9.24
C THR A 175 -13.04 -23.11 8.01
N TYR A 176 -12.31 -22.67 7.00
CA TYR A 176 -12.29 -23.35 5.70
C TYR A 176 -10.91 -23.92 5.32
N GLY A 177 -9.88 -23.69 6.14
CA GLY A 177 -8.53 -24.16 5.85
C GLY A 177 -7.85 -23.39 4.71
N LEU A 178 -8.37 -22.20 4.32
CA LEU A 178 -7.73 -21.40 3.26
C LEU A 178 -6.27 -21.10 3.64
N PRO A 179 -5.29 -21.37 2.76
CA PRO A 179 -3.87 -21.13 3.06
C PRO A 179 -3.54 -19.64 2.94
N VAL A 180 -3.71 -18.89 4.03
CA VAL A 180 -3.57 -17.44 4.08
C VAL A 180 -2.27 -16.98 4.73
N SER A 181 -1.89 -15.74 4.45
CA SER A 181 -0.95 -14.94 5.24
C SER A 181 -1.34 -13.46 5.16
N ILE A 182 -0.95 -12.68 6.16
CA ILE A 182 -1.21 -11.24 6.23
C ILE A 182 0.11 -10.51 6.43
N SER A 183 0.33 -9.39 5.75
CA SER A 183 1.36 -8.43 6.11
C SER A 183 0.75 -7.11 6.55
N ARG A 184 1.24 -6.57 7.67
CA ARG A 184 0.92 -5.22 8.15
C ARG A 184 2.15 -4.36 7.97
N CYS A 185 2.08 -3.40 7.06
CA CYS A 185 3.24 -2.57 6.73
C CYS A 185 3.12 -1.18 7.33
N SER A 186 4.28 -0.58 7.62
CA SER A 186 4.40 0.84 7.93
C SER A 186 4.20 1.72 6.69
N ASN A 187 4.29 3.05 6.84
CA ASN A 187 4.04 3.98 5.75
C ASN A 187 5.02 3.80 4.59
N ASN A 188 4.49 3.43 3.43
CA ASN A 188 5.29 3.25 2.23
C ASN A 188 5.55 4.56 1.51
N TYR A 189 6.72 4.68 0.88
CA TYR A 189 7.09 5.74 -0.04
C TYR A 189 7.95 5.21 -1.19
N GLY A 190 7.96 5.92 -2.33
CA GLY A 190 8.74 5.49 -3.49
C GLY A 190 8.16 5.92 -4.82
N THR A 191 8.57 5.23 -5.88
CA THR A 191 8.15 5.47 -7.26
C THR A 191 6.67 5.10 -7.47
N TYR A 192 5.99 5.82 -8.35
CA TYR A 192 4.56 5.60 -8.67
C TYR A 192 3.57 5.82 -7.52
N GLN A 193 3.96 6.46 -6.42
CA GLN A 193 3.03 6.80 -5.34
C GLN A 193 2.10 7.93 -5.78
N PHE A 194 0.79 7.74 -5.56
CA PHE A 194 -0.24 8.69 -5.99
C PHE A 194 -0.08 10.06 -5.29
N PRO A 195 -0.22 11.18 -6.01
CA PRO A 195 0.14 12.52 -5.49
C PRO A 195 -0.73 13.08 -4.36
N GLU A 196 -1.70 12.34 -3.84
CA GLU A 196 -2.49 12.74 -2.66
C GLU A 196 -1.81 12.41 -1.31
N LYS A 197 -0.79 11.55 -1.31
CA LYS A 197 -0.07 11.14 -0.10
C LYS A 197 1.05 12.13 0.23
N LEU A 198 1.43 12.22 1.52
CA LEU A 198 2.33 13.25 2.05
C LEU A 198 3.56 13.49 1.17
N ILE A 199 4.41 12.48 0.98
CA ILE A 199 5.68 12.66 0.26
C ILE A 199 5.47 13.11 -1.19
N PRO A 200 4.68 12.42 -2.04
CA PRO A 200 4.51 12.87 -3.41
C PRO A 200 3.77 14.21 -3.52
N LEU A 201 2.79 14.48 -2.65
CA LEU A 201 2.11 15.77 -2.62
C LEU A 201 3.09 16.93 -2.38
N MET A 202 3.96 16.79 -1.36
CA MET A 202 4.96 17.81 -1.05
C MET A 202 5.96 17.99 -2.19
N ILE A 203 6.42 16.91 -2.83
CA ILE A 203 7.33 16.99 -3.98
C ILE A 203 6.68 17.76 -5.14
N VAL A 204 5.46 17.36 -5.54
CA VAL A 204 4.76 17.95 -6.69
C VAL A 204 4.40 19.42 -6.44
N ASN A 205 3.93 19.75 -5.23
CA ASN A 205 3.63 21.13 -4.88
C ASN A 205 4.91 21.98 -4.85
N ALA A 206 5.99 21.48 -4.25
CA ALA A 206 7.27 22.20 -4.21
C ALA A 206 7.83 22.45 -5.62
N LEU A 207 7.73 21.47 -6.54
CA LEU A 207 8.14 21.62 -7.93
C LEU A 207 7.33 22.69 -8.67
N SER A 208 6.09 22.94 -8.24
CA SER A 208 5.16 23.91 -8.82
C SER A 208 5.12 25.23 -8.04
N ASP A 209 6.00 25.44 -7.05
CA ASP A 209 6.03 26.57 -6.12
C ASP A 209 4.68 26.84 -5.43
N LYS A 210 3.91 25.78 -5.18
CA LYS A 210 2.62 25.80 -4.48
C LYS A 210 2.81 25.60 -2.98
N PRO A 211 1.82 26.03 -2.15
CA PRO A 211 1.82 25.77 -0.71
C PRO A 211 1.97 24.28 -0.38
N LEU A 212 2.72 23.97 0.68
CA LEU A 212 2.94 22.63 1.22
C LEU A 212 2.07 22.46 2.47
N PRO A 213 0.85 21.88 2.33
CA PRO A 213 -0.10 21.80 3.44
C PRO A 213 0.34 20.75 4.46
N VAL A 214 0.54 21.17 5.69
CA VAL A 214 0.91 20.32 6.83
C VAL A 214 -0.22 20.33 7.85
N TYR A 215 -0.78 19.16 8.18
CA TYR A 215 -1.84 19.01 9.17
C TYR A 215 -1.34 19.37 10.57
N GLY A 216 -2.11 20.21 11.31
CA GLY A 216 -1.76 20.67 12.65
C GLY A 216 -0.36 21.31 12.67
N GLU A 217 0.50 20.85 13.56
CA GLU A 217 1.91 21.27 13.66
C GLU A 217 2.88 20.30 12.94
N GLY A 218 2.36 19.26 12.29
CA GLY A 218 3.16 18.24 11.61
C GLY A 218 3.97 17.33 12.53
N LEU A 219 3.58 17.23 13.80
CA LEU A 219 4.30 16.46 14.84
C LEU A 219 3.99 14.96 14.80
N ASN A 220 3.02 14.54 13.99
CA ASN A 220 2.69 13.13 13.83
C ASN A 220 3.90 12.34 13.33
N VAL A 221 4.16 11.21 13.98
CA VAL A 221 5.32 10.34 13.71
C VAL A 221 4.89 9.12 12.91
N ARG A 222 5.64 8.79 11.87
CA ARG A 222 5.43 7.62 11.02
C ARG A 222 6.74 6.88 10.80
N ASP A 223 6.66 5.56 10.74
CA ASP A 223 7.76 4.71 10.27
C ASP A 223 7.70 4.62 8.74
N TRP A 224 8.79 4.93 8.03
CA TRP A 224 8.82 5.10 6.58
C TRP A 224 9.58 3.97 5.89
N LEU A 225 8.84 3.15 5.15
CA LEU A 225 9.31 1.95 4.45
C LEU A 225 9.42 2.22 2.94
N TYR A 226 10.61 2.03 2.37
CA TYR A 226 10.79 2.13 0.92
C TYR A 226 10.07 0.99 0.20
N VAL A 227 9.28 1.32 -0.82
CA VAL A 227 8.35 0.39 -1.48
C VAL A 227 9.01 -0.88 -2.02
N GLU A 228 10.23 -0.79 -2.54
CA GLU A 228 10.97 -1.95 -3.05
C GLU A 228 11.32 -2.94 -1.93
N ASP A 229 11.66 -2.45 -0.74
CA ASP A 229 11.96 -3.32 0.42
C ASP A 229 10.67 -4.00 0.92
N HIS A 230 9.51 -3.31 0.84
CA HIS A 230 8.20 -3.93 1.09
C HIS A 230 7.91 -5.04 0.07
N CYS A 231 8.12 -4.81 -1.23
CA CYS A 231 7.93 -5.85 -2.26
C CYS A 231 8.79 -7.10 -1.99
N LYS A 232 10.05 -6.92 -1.53
CA LYS A 232 10.92 -8.03 -1.13
C LYS A 232 10.39 -8.81 0.06
N ALA A 233 9.79 -8.12 1.05
CA ALA A 233 9.15 -8.76 2.20
C ALA A 233 7.95 -9.61 1.77
N ILE A 234 7.07 -9.06 0.92
CA ILE A 234 5.90 -9.77 0.41
C ILE A 234 6.33 -11.03 -0.35
N ASP A 235 7.31 -10.92 -1.24
CA ASP A 235 7.86 -12.06 -1.98
C ASP A 235 8.36 -13.17 -1.03
N LEU A 236 9.08 -12.83 0.02
CA LEU A 236 9.50 -13.79 1.03
C LEU A 236 8.31 -14.44 1.76
N ILE A 237 7.30 -13.65 2.14
CA ILE A 237 6.13 -14.16 2.86
C ILE A 237 5.32 -15.13 2.01
N ILE A 238 5.03 -14.81 0.74
CA ILE A 238 4.22 -15.68 -0.12
C ILE A 238 4.91 -17.02 -0.42
N HIS A 239 6.25 -17.07 -0.41
CA HIS A 239 7.02 -18.28 -0.70
C HIS A 239 7.44 -19.06 0.54
N LYS A 240 7.80 -18.38 1.63
CA LYS A 240 8.44 -18.99 2.82
C LYS A 240 7.69 -18.71 4.12
N GLY A 241 6.76 -17.75 4.13
CA GLY A 241 5.98 -17.42 5.32
C GLY A 241 5.06 -18.57 5.73
N ARG A 242 4.85 -18.73 7.02
CA ARG A 242 3.95 -19.76 7.55
C ARG A 242 2.50 -19.42 7.20
N VAL A 243 1.73 -20.43 6.87
CA VAL A 243 0.29 -20.31 6.64
C VAL A 243 -0.42 -19.97 7.96
N GLY A 244 -1.41 -19.08 7.88
CA GLY A 244 -2.18 -18.60 9.04
C GLY A 244 -1.45 -17.57 9.90
N GLU A 245 -0.35 -16.99 9.41
CA GLU A 245 0.44 -16.04 10.18
C GLU A 245 0.34 -14.60 9.66
N VAL A 246 0.50 -13.67 10.59
CA VAL A 246 0.65 -12.24 10.35
C VAL A 246 2.11 -11.85 10.47
N TYR A 247 2.59 -10.96 9.63
CA TYR A 247 3.95 -10.40 9.67
C TYR A 247 3.90 -8.86 9.63
N ASN A 248 4.52 -8.22 10.60
CA ASN A 248 4.78 -6.79 10.57
C ASN A 248 5.96 -6.48 9.66
N ILE A 249 5.82 -5.49 8.80
CA ILE A 249 6.86 -5.02 7.88
C ILE A 249 7.13 -3.55 8.16
N GLY A 250 8.04 -3.28 9.09
CA GLY A 250 8.50 -1.96 9.49
C GLY A 250 10.01 -1.82 9.32
N CYS A 251 10.52 -0.62 9.36
CA CYS A 251 11.96 -0.37 9.21
C CYS A 251 12.60 0.38 10.37
N ASN A 252 11.86 0.66 11.45
CA ASN A 252 12.34 1.42 12.61
C ASN A 252 12.91 2.79 12.22
N ASN A 253 12.30 3.44 11.24
CA ASN A 253 12.73 4.71 10.69
C ASN A 253 11.64 5.78 10.91
N GLU A 254 11.39 6.05 12.21
CA GLU A 254 10.36 6.97 12.64
C GLU A 254 10.78 8.41 12.41
N MET A 255 9.94 9.19 11.72
CA MET A 255 10.14 10.62 11.48
C MET A 255 8.84 11.40 11.62
N ARG A 256 8.94 12.64 12.11
CA ARG A 256 7.80 13.57 12.12
C ARG A 256 7.49 14.03 10.69
N ASN A 257 6.21 14.24 10.41
CA ASN A 257 5.78 14.72 9.10
C ASN A 257 6.45 16.04 8.70
N ILE A 258 6.59 16.99 9.63
CA ILE A 258 7.24 18.28 9.38
C ILE A 258 8.72 18.13 8.99
N ASP A 259 9.44 17.18 9.60
CA ASP A 259 10.86 16.97 9.28
C ASP A 259 11.04 16.43 7.85
N ILE A 260 10.09 15.61 7.39
CA ILE A 260 10.08 15.12 6.00
C ILE A 260 9.80 16.25 5.03
N VAL A 261 8.83 17.13 5.33
CA VAL A 261 8.52 18.27 4.45
C VAL A 261 9.71 19.21 4.33
N LYS A 262 10.39 19.52 5.44
CA LYS A 262 11.62 20.32 5.43
C LYS A 262 12.75 19.66 4.65
N LEU A 263 12.90 18.32 4.79
CA LEU A 263 13.89 17.57 4.02
C LEU A 263 13.60 17.65 2.51
N ILE A 264 12.35 17.53 2.10
CA ILE A 264 11.93 17.67 0.69
C ILE A 264 12.25 19.07 0.18
N CYS A 265 11.93 20.12 0.94
CA CYS A 265 12.30 21.50 0.59
C CYS A 265 13.82 21.61 0.35
N LYS A 266 14.62 21.11 1.29
CA LYS A 266 16.08 21.12 1.20
C LYS A 266 16.61 20.38 -0.04
N GLU A 267 16.16 19.17 -0.30
CA GLU A 267 16.61 18.35 -1.43
C GLU A 267 16.21 18.94 -2.80
N LEU A 268 15.11 19.71 -2.85
CA LEU A 268 14.63 20.39 -4.06
C LEU A 268 15.15 21.84 -4.18
N GLY A 269 15.89 22.35 -3.19
CA GLY A 269 16.33 23.74 -3.17
C GLY A 269 15.18 24.74 -3.05
N LYS A 270 14.08 24.35 -2.41
CA LYS A 270 12.89 25.21 -2.22
C LYS A 270 12.84 25.80 -0.81
N PRO A 271 12.31 27.03 -0.66
CA PRO A 271 12.25 27.68 0.65
C PRO A 271 11.18 27.03 1.56
N GLU A 272 11.50 26.96 2.87
CA GLU A 272 10.53 26.48 3.88
C GLU A 272 9.29 27.41 4.03
N SER A 273 9.35 28.65 3.49
CA SER A 273 8.20 29.56 3.45
C SER A 273 7.01 29.03 2.63
N LEU A 274 7.20 27.99 1.82
CA LEU A 274 6.10 27.28 1.15
C LEU A 274 5.27 26.43 2.12
N ILE A 275 5.79 26.09 3.31
CA ILE A 275 5.08 25.29 4.30
C ILE A 275 3.91 26.09 4.86
N THR A 276 2.71 25.51 4.78
CA THR A 276 1.48 26.11 5.28
C THR A 276 0.80 25.14 6.24
N TYR A 277 0.57 25.56 7.47
CA TYR A 277 -0.13 24.74 8.46
C TYR A 277 -1.63 24.85 8.24
N VAL A 278 -2.29 23.69 8.16
CA VAL A 278 -3.74 23.57 7.94
C VAL A 278 -4.40 22.87 9.13
N THR A 279 -5.73 23.03 9.27
CA THR A 279 -6.50 22.36 10.33
C THR A 279 -6.27 20.85 10.28
N ASP A 280 -5.99 20.26 11.44
CA ASP A 280 -5.77 18.82 11.53
C ASP A 280 -7.03 18.01 11.23
N ARG A 281 -6.86 16.80 10.74
CA ARG A 281 -7.96 15.89 10.45
C ARG A 281 -8.49 15.22 11.71
N LYS A 282 -9.76 14.84 11.72
CA LYS A 282 -10.37 14.08 12.82
C LYS A 282 -9.74 12.69 12.94
N GLY A 283 -9.51 12.24 14.17
CA GLY A 283 -8.95 10.89 14.41
C GLY A 283 -7.53 10.72 13.86
N HIS A 284 -6.72 11.77 13.85
CA HIS A 284 -5.35 11.73 13.38
C HIS A 284 -4.43 11.16 14.45
N ASP A 285 -4.12 9.89 14.36
CA ASP A 285 -3.22 9.21 15.29
C ASP A 285 -1.84 9.88 15.32
N MET A 286 -1.29 10.02 16.51
CA MET A 286 -0.04 10.74 16.74
C MET A 286 1.17 9.94 16.26
N ARG A 287 1.21 8.63 16.52
CA ARG A 287 2.38 7.80 16.18
C ARG A 287 1.97 6.41 15.72
N TYR A 288 2.62 5.93 14.67
CA TYR A 288 2.61 4.52 14.28
C TYR A 288 4.01 3.95 14.35
N ALA A 289 4.17 2.83 15.04
CA ALA A 289 5.41 2.08 15.07
C ALA A 289 5.11 0.59 15.29
N ILE A 290 5.70 -0.26 14.48
CA ILE A 290 5.55 -1.72 14.53
C ILE A 290 6.90 -2.41 14.66
N ASP A 291 6.89 -3.57 15.32
CA ASP A 291 8.08 -4.39 15.55
C ASP A 291 8.22 -5.44 14.42
N PRO A 292 9.25 -5.35 13.56
CA PRO A 292 9.50 -6.30 12.47
C PRO A 292 10.34 -7.51 12.91
N THR A 293 10.56 -7.73 14.19
CA THR A 293 11.44 -8.81 14.70
C THR A 293 11.01 -10.19 14.21
N LYS A 294 9.70 -10.46 14.09
CA LYS A 294 9.20 -11.75 13.64
C LYS A 294 9.61 -12.07 12.20
N ILE A 295 9.38 -11.16 11.27
CA ILE A 295 9.76 -11.40 9.86
C ILE A 295 11.27 -11.53 9.70
N HIS A 296 12.06 -10.79 10.50
CA HIS A 296 13.51 -10.94 10.53
C HIS A 296 13.92 -12.33 11.00
N ASN A 297 13.42 -12.78 12.15
CA ASN A 297 13.81 -14.04 12.76
C ASN A 297 13.36 -15.27 11.95
N GLU A 298 12.15 -15.23 11.37
CA GLU A 298 11.58 -16.35 10.65
C GLU A 298 12.01 -16.39 9.17
N LEU A 299 12.17 -15.25 8.52
CA LEU A 299 12.38 -15.17 7.07
C LEU A 299 13.70 -14.49 6.68
N GLY A 300 14.46 -13.96 7.64
CA GLY A 300 15.73 -13.27 7.40
C GLY A 300 15.58 -11.91 6.69
N TRP A 301 14.35 -11.34 6.65
CA TRP A 301 14.14 -10.06 5.99
C TRP A 301 14.60 -8.89 6.86
N LEU A 302 15.28 -7.94 6.23
CA LEU A 302 15.60 -6.62 6.78
C LEU A 302 15.45 -5.57 5.68
N PRO A 303 14.97 -4.35 6.01
CA PRO A 303 14.96 -3.24 5.08
C PRO A 303 16.41 -2.86 4.73
N LYS A 304 16.66 -2.63 3.45
CA LYS A 304 18.01 -2.28 2.95
C LYS A 304 18.16 -0.82 2.62
N THR A 305 17.05 -0.13 2.37
CA THR A 305 17.05 1.27 1.93
C THR A 305 16.91 2.19 3.13
N LYS A 306 17.97 2.94 3.45
CA LYS A 306 17.91 4.02 4.43
C LYS A 306 17.01 5.15 3.90
N PHE A 307 16.27 5.83 4.78
CA PHE A 307 15.35 6.89 4.36
C PHE A 307 16.05 8.00 3.57
N ALA A 308 17.22 8.43 4.02
CA ALA A 308 18.01 9.49 3.33
C ALA A 308 18.36 9.13 1.87
N ASP A 309 18.55 7.84 1.56
CA ASP A 309 18.82 7.37 0.21
C ASP A 309 17.53 7.15 -0.58
N GLY A 310 16.51 6.59 0.06
CA GLY A 310 15.21 6.32 -0.55
C GLY A 310 14.47 7.60 -0.95
N ILE A 311 14.51 8.63 -0.11
CA ILE A 311 13.86 9.92 -0.43
C ILE A 311 14.49 10.59 -1.64
N LYS A 312 15.82 10.54 -1.78
CA LYS A 312 16.53 11.07 -2.96
C LYS A 312 16.17 10.30 -4.23
N LYS A 313 16.08 8.97 -4.15
CA LYS A 313 15.61 8.14 -5.28
C LYS A 313 14.18 8.51 -5.67
N THR A 314 13.31 8.71 -4.68
CA THR A 314 11.91 9.10 -4.89
C THR A 314 11.82 10.46 -5.55
N ILE A 315 12.49 11.49 -5.02
CA ILE A 315 12.53 12.84 -5.60
C ILE A 315 13.04 12.80 -7.04
N LYS A 316 14.18 12.11 -7.27
CA LYS A 316 14.74 11.95 -8.61
C LYS A 316 13.73 11.34 -9.58
N TRP A 317 13.02 10.30 -9.15
CA TRP A 317 12.01 9.67 -9.99
C TRP A 317 10.88 10.64 -10.37
N TYR A 318 10.37 11.47 -9.44
CA TYR A 318 9.35 12.48 -9.73
C TYR A 318 9.85 13.56 -10.70
N LEU A 319 11.12 13.96 -10.60
CA LEU A 319 11.76 14.88 -11.54
C LEU A 319 11.85 14.30 -12.96
N GLU A 320 12.17 13.02 -13.09
CA GLU A 320 12.34 12.32 -14.37
C GLU A 320 11.01 11.89 -15.00
N ASN A 321 9.92 11.79 -14.21
CA ASN A 321 8.61 11.28 -14.63
C ASN A 321 7.49 12.33 -14.50
N GLN A 322 7.79 13.60 -14.82
CA GLN A 322 6.85 14.70 -14.65
C GLN A 322 5.55 14.48 -15.43
N LYS A 323 5.64 13.98 -16.67
CA LYS A 323 4.45 13.70 -17.49
C LYS A 323 3.50 12.71 -16.79
N TRP A 324 4.02 11.68 -16.13
CA TRP A 324 3.18 10.68 -15.45
C TRP A 324 2.32 11.31 -14.35
N TRP A 325 2.92 12.08 -13.44
CA TRP A 325 2.13 12.68 -12.36
C TRP A 325 1.33 13.90 -12.79
N GLN A 326 1.75 14.64 -13.82
CA GLN A 326 0.96 15.72 -14.41
C GLN A 326 -0.33 15.18 -15.05
N ASP A 327 -0.25 14.07 -15.78
CA ASP A 327 -1.43 13.44 -16.38
C ASP A 327 -2.43 12.96 -15.29
N ILE A 328 -1.92 12.55 -14.11
CA ILE A 328 -2.75 12.12 -12.97
C ILE A 328 -3.39 13.30 -12.23
N ILE A 329 -2.68 14.42 -12.07
CA ILE A 329 -3.16 15.59 -11.31
C ILE A 329 -4.28 16.33 -12.06
N ASN A 330 -4.50 16.09 -13.34
CA ASN A 330 -5.55 16.73 -14.13
C ASN A 330 -6.95 16.17 -13.79
N GLY A 331 -7.97 17.03 -13.87
CA GLY A 331 -9.37 16.62 -13.73
C GLY A 331 -9.83 16.39 -12.29
N GLU A 332 -10.34 15.20 -11.98
CA GLU A 332 -10.97 14.89 -10.67
C GLU A 332 -10.04 15.09 -9.47
N TYR A 333 -8.73 14.88 -9.64
CA TYR A 333 -7.76 15.13 -8.58
C TYR A 333 -7.67 16.61 -8.20
N GLN A 334 -7.68 17.54 -9.16
CA GLN A 334 -7.65 18.97 -8.87
C GLN A 334 -8.87 19.40 -8.06
N HIS A 335 -10.05 18.92 -8.43
CA HIS A 335 -11.29 19.19 -7.71
C HIS A 335 -11.24 18.66 -6.27
N TYR A 336 -10.71 17.43 -6.09
CA TYR A 336 -10.47 16.85 -4.76
C TYR A 336 -9.48 17.70 -3.95
N TYR A 337 -8.36 18.09 -4.54
CA TYR A 337 -7.33 18.91 -3.88
C TYR A 337 -7.89 20.27 -3.40
N GLU A 338 -8.64 20.97 -4.26
CA GLU A 338 -9.28 22.24 -3.91
C GLU A 338 -10.27 22.08 -2.75
N LYS A 339 -11.08 21.01 -2.77
CA LYS A 339 -11.98 20.66 -1.67
C LYS A 339 -11.27 20.43 -0.35
N MET A 340 -10.14 19.72 -0.36
CA MET A 340 -9.41 19.34 0.85
C MET A 340 -8.56 20.47 1.43
N TYR A 341 -7.99 21.33 0.60
CA TYR A 341 -7.00 22.33 1.02
C TYR A 341 -7.37 23.77 0.69
N GLY A 342 -8.31 24.02 -0.21
CA GLY A 342 -8.66 25.37 -0.68
C GLY A 342 -9.39 26.25 0.36
N ASN A 343 -10.01 25.65 1.39
CA ASN A 343 -10.79 26.33 2.43
C ASN A 343 -10.33 25.98 3.87
N ARG A 344 -9.12 25.45 4.05
CA ARG A 344 -8.59 25.06 5.37
C ARG A 344 -7.47 25.96 5.86
#